data_eb177769519564f6490e2518efb2fc0b
#
_entry.id   eb177769519564f6490e2518efb2fc0b
#
_cell.length_a   1.000
_cell.length_b   1.000
_cell.length_c   1.000
_cell.angle_alpha   90.00
_cell.angle_beta   90.00
_cell.angle_gamma   90.00
#
_symmetry.space_group_name_H-M   'P 1'
#
loop_
_entity.id
_entity.type
_entity.pdbx_description
1 polymer ?
#
loop_
_entity_poly.entity_id
_entity_poly.type
_entity_poly.pdbx_seq_one_letter_code
_entity_poly.pdbx_strand_id
1 'polypeptide(L)'
;MNLDAHAKTLDNHGYKESRMNACGYSLGSTFSPTWMDVPPMIFTGNPLIIKPGMVFFTHMILMDSKNQLAMNLGETYLITENGNERLGKQKLDLVVL
;
A
#
# COMPACT_ATOMS: atom_id res chain seq x y z
N MET A 1 -12.42 5.64 -4.76
CA MET A 1 -11.37 4.61 -4.93
C MET A 1 -11.81 3.36 -4.20
N ASN A 2 -11.70 2.22 -4.83
CA ASN A 2 -12.02 0.94 -4.18
C ASN A 2 -10.79 0.49 -3.36
N LEU A 3 -10.86 0.69 -2.05
CA LEU A 3 -9.79 0.28 -1.13
C LEU A 3 -9.62 -1.25 -1.05
N ASP A 4 -10.57 -2.00 -1.60
CA ASP A 4 -10.52 -3.47 -1.61
C ASP A 4 -9.79 -4.03 -2.83
N ALA A 5 -9.35 -3.19 -3.77
CA ALA A 5 -8.70 -3.64 -5.00
C ALA A 5 -7.43 -4.46 -4.71
N HIS A 6 -6.64 -4.05 -3.74
CA HIS A 6 -5.45 -4.78 -3.28
C HIS A 6 -5.81 -6.22 -2.84
N ALA A 7 -6.78 -6.36 -1.94
CA ALA A 7 -7.21 -7.67 -1.45
C ALA A 7 -7.73 -8.55 -2.59
N LYS A 8 -8.60 -8.02 -3.44
CA LYS A 8 -9.15 -8.75 -4.58
C LYS A 8 -8.06 -9.20 -5.56
N THR A 9 -7.11 -8.34 -5.86
CA THR A 9 -6.01 -8.67 -6.78
C THR A 9 -5.17 -9.83 -6.26
N LEU A 10 -4.74 -9.76 -5.00
CA LEU A 10 -3.92 -10.81 -4.41
C LEU A 10 -4.71 -12.12 -4.19
N ASP A 11 -5.96 -12.04 -3.81
CA ASP A 11 -6.82 -13.21 -3.62
C ASP A 11 -7.04 -13.94 -4.96
N ASN A 12 -7.24 -13.20 -6.06
CA ASN A 12 -7.40 -13.75 -7.40
C ASN A 12 -6.12 -14.42 -7.93
N HIS A 13 -4.95 -14.06 -7.40
CA HIS A 13 -3.67 -14.67 -7.76
C HIS A 13 -3.22 -15.75 -6.77
N GLY A 14 -4.07 -16.14 -5.82
CA GLY A 14 -3.78 -17.22 -4.88
C GLY A 14 -2.98 -16.80 -3.65
N TYR A 15 -2.88 -15.53 -3.34
CA TYR A 15 -2.08 -15.01 -2.22
C TYR A 15 -2.90 -14.59 -0.99
N LYS A 16 -4.13 -15.05 -0.87
CA LYS A 16 -5.03 -14.65 0.24
C LYS A 16 -4.42 -14.92 1.62
N GLU A 17 -3.77 -16.07 1.79
CA GLU A 17 -3.16 -16.45 3.07
C GLU A 17 -1.82 -15.75 3.35
N SER A 18 -1.20 -15.18 2.32
CA SER A 18 0.13 -14.56 2.40
C SER A 18 0.06 -13.04 2.50
N ARG A 19 -1.06 -12.42 2.15
CA ARG A 19 -1.22 -10.96 2.20
C ARG A 19 -1.62 -10.46 3.57
N MET A 20 -1.33 -9.20 3.83
CA MET A 20 -1.86 -8.48 5.00
C MET A 20 -3.23 -7.87 4.69
N ASN A 21 -3.98 -7.52 5.74
CA ASN A 21 -5.28 -6.87 5.61
C ASN A 21 -5.18 -5.38 5.27
N ALA A 22 -4.09 -4.75 5.65
CA ALA A 22 -3.79 -3.37 5.30
C ALA A 22 -2.70 -3.32 4.24
N CYS A 23 -2.76 -2.33 3.36
CA CYS A 23 -1.80 -2.17 2.26
C CYS A 23 -1.19 -0.78 2.19
N GLY A 24 -1.33 0.04 3.21
CA GLY A 24 -0.73 1.35 3.21
C GLY A 24 -1.25 2.25 4.32
N TYR A 25 -0.70 3.42 4.37
CA TYR A 25 -1.00 4.42 5.40
C TYR A 25 -0.78 5.84 4.89
N SER A 26 -1.39 6.80 5.57
CA SER A 26 -1.16 8.21 5.31
C SER A 26 0.28 8.58 5.61
N LEU A 27 0.87 9.39 4.75
CA LEU A 27 2.24 9.86 4.88
C LEU A 27 2.27 11.38 4.89
N GLY A 28 2.98 11.94 5.86
CA GLY A 28 3.20 13.37 6.01
C GLY A 28 4.64 13.66 6.42
N SER A 29 4.84 14.72 7.19
CA SER A 29 6.16 15.14 7.66
C SER A 29 6.45 14.67 9.10
N THR A 30 6.03 13.48 9.44
CA THR A 30 6.24 12.88 10.77
C THR A 30 7.60 12.18 10.82
N PHE A 31 8.32 12.39 11.92
CA PHE A 31 9.63 11.80 12.16
C PHE A 31 9.60 10.85 13.35
N SER A 32 10.74 10.22 13.63
CA SER A 32 10.90 9.31 14.77
C SER A 32 10.12 9.79 16.03
N PRO A 33 9.42 8.90 16.74
CA PRO A 33 9.48 7.43 16.67
C PRO A 33 8.56 6.78 15.61
N THR A 34 7.75 7.52 14.92
CA THR A 34 6.92 6.99 13.83
C THR A 34 7.00 7.87 12.58
N TRP A 35 6.95 7.23 11.44
CA TRP A 35 6.89 7.89 10.12
C TRP A 35 5.46 8.01 9.58
N MET A 36 4.51 7.34 10.20
CA MET A 36 3.11 7.36 9.79
C MET A 36 2.38 8.52 10.44
N ASP A 37 1.57 9.21 9.68
CA ASP A 37 0.50 10.03 10.24
C ASP A 37 -0.58 9.11 10.81
N VAL A 38 -1.10 9.46 11.97
CA VAL A 38 -2.14 8.67 12.65
C VAL A 38 -3.51 9.14 12.23
N PRO A 39 -4.38 8.19 12.02
CA PRO A 39 -4.73 7.52 10.79
C PRO A 39 -5.09 8.50 9.66
N PRO A 40 -5.27 8.09 8.44
CA PRO A 40 -5.90 6.84 8.06
C PRO A 40 -4.94 5.78 7.52
N MET A 41 -5.30 4.52 7.71
CA MET A 41 -4.68 3.38 7.05
C MET A 41 -5.56 2.87 5.92
N ILE A 42 -4.94 2.31 4.89
CA ILE A 42 -5.64 1.67 3.78
C ILE A 42 -5.86 0.20 4.12
N PHE A 43 -7.09 -0.17 4.43
CA PHE A 43 -7.47 -1.55 4.75
C PHE A 43 -8.85 -1.88 4.19
N THR A 44 -9.13 -3.16 4.07
CA THR A 44 -10.42 -3.65 3.55
C THR A 44 -11.58 -3.17 4.43
N GLY A 45 -12.59 -2.58 3.81
CA GLY A 45 -13.79 -2.09 4.51
C GLY A 45 -13.62 -0.74 5.19
N ASN A 46 -12.51 -0.01 4.97
CA ASN A 46 -12.34 1.32 5.52
C ASN A 46 -13.37 2.29 4.90
N PRO A 47 -14.23 2.93 5.70
CA PRO A 47 -15.24 3.85 5.20
C PRO A 47 -14.68 5.23 4.83
N LEU A 48 -13.39 5.47 5.00
CA LEU A 48 -12.78 6.77 4.71
C LEU A 48 -12.96 7.17 3.25
N ILE A 49 -13.40 8.39 3.03
CA ILE A 49 -13.47 8.99 1.72
C ILE A 49 -12.12 9.65 1.42
N ILE A 50 -11.43 9.13 0.41
CA ILE A 50 -10.16 9.68 -0.06
C ILE A 50 -10.44 10.96 -0.85
N LYS A 51 -9.68 12.02 -0.52
CA LYS A 51 -9.83 13.35 -1.12
C LYS A 51 -8.53 13.78 -1.80
N PRO A 52 -8.62 14.64 -2.82
CA PRO A 52 -7.43 15.26 -3.42
C PRO A 52 -6.54 15.95 -2.37
N GLY A 53 -5.25 15.89 -2.56
CA GLY A 53 -4.24 16.41 -1.65
C GLY A 53 -3.78 15.45 -0.57
N MET A 54 -4.46 14.33 -0.37
CA MET A 54 -3.98 13.28 0.52
C MET A 54 -2.78 12.55 -0.09
N VAL A 55 -1.81 12.20 0.74
CA VAL A 55 -0.63 11.42 0.35
C VAL A 55 -0.65 10.10 1.11
N PHE A 56 -0.49 9.00 0.38
CA PHE A 56 -0.43 7.67 0.94
C PHE A 56 0.84 6.94 0.51
N PHE A 57 1.43 6.22 1.45
CA PHE A 57 2.42 5.21 1.14
C PHE A 57 1.70 3.87 1.03
N THR A 58 1.69 3.31 -0.16
CA THR A 58 1.23 1.94 -0.36
C THR A 58 2.36 1.00 0.02
N HIS A 59 2.08 0.06 0.88
CA HIS A 59 3.07 -0.87 1.41
C HIS A 59 2.48 -2.28 1.36
N MET A 60 2.67 -2.91 0.24
CA MET A 60 2.13 -4.24 -0.02
C MET A 60 3.13 -5.29 0.45
N ILE A 61 2.70 -6.12 1.38
CA ILE A 61 3.54 -7.13 2.01
C ILE A 61 2.93 -8.51 1.77
N LEU A 62 3.76 -9.42 1.28
CA LEU A 62 3.44 -10.84 1.17
C LEU A 62 4.39 -11.63 2.06
N MET A 63 3.85 -12.54 2.86
CA MET A 63 4.61 -13.45 3.71
C MET A 63 4.11 -14.88 3.49
N ASP A 64 4.91 -15.68 2.84
CA ASP A 64 4.64 -17.10 2.60
C ASP A 64 5.49 -17.94 3.54
N SER A 65 4.93 -18.27 4.69
CA SER A 65 5.63 -19.03 5.74
C SER A 65 5.95 -20.46 5.32
N LYS A 66 5.12 -21.06 4.46
CA LYS A 66 5.32 -22.44 4.00
C LYS A 66 6.58 -22.57 3.14
N ASN A 67 6.83 -21.58 2.29
CA ASN A 67 7.97 -21.53 1.41
C ASN A 67 9.13 -20.69 1.95
N GLN A 68 8.97 -20.13 3.16
CA GLN A 68 9.97 -19.27 3.81
C GLN A 68 10.36 -18.07 2.95
N LEU A 69 9.38 -17.47 2.28
CA LEU A 69 9.54 -16.32 1.41
C LEU A 69 8.76 -15.12 1.93
N ALA A 70 9.36 -13.96 1.79
CA ALA A 70 8.68 -12.69 2.05
C ALA A 70 9.10 -11.65 1.01
N MET A 71 8.18 -10.79 0.63
CA MET A 71 8.43 -9.67 -0.26
C MET A 71 7.59 -8.48 0.16
N ASN A 72 8.12 -7.30 0.02
CA ASN A 72 7.32 -6.09 0.09
C ASN A 72 7.59 -5.19 -1.10
N LEU A 73 6.61 -4.38 -1.43
CA LEU A 73 6.70 -3.33 -2.44
C LEU A 73 6.07 -2.08 -1.87
N GLY A 74 6.81 -0.98 -1.89
CA GLY A 74 6.34 0.29 -1.37
C GLY A 74 6.45 1.42 -2.39
N GLU A 75 5.45 2.28 -2.42
CA GLU A 75 5.43 3.47 -3.26
C GLU A 75 4.54 4.55 -2.68
N THR A 76 4.89 5.79 -2.92
CA THR A 76 4.13 6.96 -2.45
C THR A 76 3.26 7.53 -3.57
N TYR A 77 2.00 7.78 -3.26
CA TYR A 77 1.03 8.34 -4.17
C TYR A 77 0.38 9.60 -3.61
N LEU A 78 0.30 10.62 -4.46
CA LEU A 78 -0.52 11.80 -4.22
C LEU A 78 -1.90 11.60 -4.85
N ILE A 79 -2.95 11.82 -4.10
CA ILE A 79 -4.31 11.80 -4.63
C ILE A 79 -4.60 13.13 -5.32
N THR A 80 -5.03 13.04 -6.57
CA THR A 80 -5.38 14.18 -7.40
C THR A 80 -6.89 14.23 -7.64
N GLU A 81 -7.37 15.29 -8.25
CA GLU A 81 -8.79 15.44 -8.60
C GLU A 81 -9.28 14.36 -9.58
N ASN A 82 -8.39 13.88 -10.44
CA ASN A 82 -8.70 12.93 -11.52
C ASN A 82 -8.17 11.51 -11.25
N GLY A 83 -7.58 11.25 -10.08
CA GLY A 83 -7.01 9.95 -9.78
C GLY A 83 -5.85 10.04 -8.79
N ASN A 84 -4.67 9.60 -9.22
CA ASN A 84 -3.48 9.64 -8.39
C ASN A 84 -2.22 9.87 -9.23
N GLU A 85 -1.18 10.35 -8.56
CA GLU A 85 0.15 10.55 -9.12
C GLU A 85 1.17 9.78 -8.28
N ARG A 86 1.93 8.91 -8.92
CA ARG A 86 3.05 8.23 -8.28
C ARG A 86 4.23 9.18 -8.14
N LEU A 87 4.73 9.38 -6.94
CA LEU A 87 5.82 10.30 -6.66
C LEU A 87 7.21 9.66 -6.87
N GLY A 88 7.32 8.35 -6.69
CA GLY A 88 8.57 7.64 -6.96
C GLY A 88 8.84 7.49 -8.46
N LYS A 89 10.11 7.49 -8.83
CA LYS A 89 10.55 7.39 -10.23
C LYS A 89 11.21 6.05 -10.56
N GLN A 90 11.44 5.21 -9.55
CA GLN A 90 12.08 3.92 -9.75
C GLN A 90 11.13 2.93 -10.45
N LYS A 91 11.71 2.03 -11.22
CA LYS A 91 10.97 0.89 -11.76
C LYS A 91 10.54 -0.03 -10.62
N LEU A 92 9.35 -0.60 -10.73
CA LEU A 92 8.80 -1.55 -9.75
C LEU A 92 9.07 -3.01 -10.15
N ASP A 93 10.07 -3.22 -10.98
CA ASP A 93 10.45 -4.55 -11.46
C ASP A 93 11.40 -5.25 -10.47
N LEU A 94 11.42 -6.56 -10.50
CA LEU A 94 12.40 -7.35 -9.75
C LEU A 94 13.80 -7.06 -10.28
N VAL A 95 14.71 -6.69 -9.39
CA VAL A 95 16.12 -6.50 -9.72
C VAL A 95 16.88 -7.77 -9.39
N VAL A 96 17.50 -8.36 -10.40
CA VAL A 96 18.38 -9.53 -10.27
C VAL A 96 19.82 -9.05 -10.48
N LEU A 97 20.64 -9.25 -9.45
CA LEU A 97 22.06 -8.86 -9.47
C LEU A 97 22.94 -9.92 -10.13
#